data_f6574b67ba69b2110ff8844ed9dfe94c
#
_entry.id   f6574b67ba69b2110ff8844ed9dfe94c
#
_cell.length_a   1.000
_cell.length_b   1.000
_cell.length_c   1.000
_cell.angle_alpha   90.00
_cell.angle_beta   90.00
_cell.angle_gamma   90.00
#
_symmetry.space_group_name_H-M   'P 1'
#
loop_
_entity.id
_entity.type
_entity.pdbx_description
1 polymer ?
#
loop_
_entity_poly.entity_id
_entity_poly.type
_entity_poly.pdbx_seq_one_letter_code
_entity_poly.pdbx_strand_id
1 'polypeptide(L)'
;MKRSDFSWILFVLRRFNAADTKGRSAVTGILSVLGIAFGVTVLIVILAVMNGFQRSFIDTILQVSSAHVQLYGSADMLEKAKAAGGCQSFYVFSETQTVMQGHFGRQQPAVLRAVPETIKTDDPGFAQTVTVMEGTFDLSVPQSVVLGYELARMLSVSAGDHISLLALAGTADTDIFPEDAECLVAGLIKTGYYAIDSAFAFISTQTGEQLCGKQEVLSAAVKLTNPEADGVYLSFISEHFPDLKCESWRTYNHAFFGALRVEKNTMFMLVFLIFVVVTVNIYNGMRRSIYERREEISVLASLGARKEHIQALFVANGFTIGLLGASIGLVIGLLLSADINRVFLLAEYLVNTVIEAANILLEHTFVSGFSIFSPKYFYIDSVPVRIFFNEVFLVFLFGVFSASFAASVAARKILTFKPAEVLRYE
;
A
#
# COMPACT_ATOMS: atom_id res chain seq x y z
N MET A 1 21.34 37.91 11.55
CA MET A 1 21.87 38.21 10.20
C MET A 1 21.17 39.44 9.68
N LYS A 2 21.92 40.48 9.30
CA LYS A 2 21.33 41.70 8.71
C LYS A 2 20.93 41.42 7.25
N ARG A 3 19.98 42.14 6.71
CA ARG A 3 19.46 41.97 5.33
C ARG A 3 20.58 42.06 4.26
N SER A 4 21.65 42.83 4.56
CA SER A 4 22.84 42.94 3.76
C SER A 4 23.70 41.66 3.66
N ASP A 5 23.69 40.86 4.75
CA ASP A 5 24.47 39.61 4.80
C ASP A 5 23.86 38.53 3.90
N PHE A 6 22.53 38.50 3.81
CA PHE A 6 21.80 37.54 2.95
C PHE A 6 21.99 37.83 1.47
N SER A 7 21.96 39.10 1.06
CA SER A 7 22.19 39.48 -0.33
C SER A 7 23.61 39.18 -0.78
N TRP A 8 24.61 39.32 0.10
CA TRP A 8 26.00 38.95 -0.17
C TRP A 8 26.14 37.44 -0.33
N ILE A 9 25.55 36.64 0.54
CA ILE A 9 25.59 35.17 0.46
C ILE A 9 24.99 34.69 -0.86
N LEU A 10 23.83 35.22 -1.27
CA LEU A 10 23.19 34.86 -2.55
C LEU A 10 24.04 35.28 -3.77
N PHE A 11 24.66 36.46 -3.76
CA PHE A 11 25.52 36.93 -4.81
C PHE A 11 26.76 36.02 -4.96
N VAL A 12 27.44 35.73 -3.86
CA VAL A 12 28.62 34.85 -3.85
C VAL A 12 28.23 33.43 -4.25
N LEU A 13 27.11 32.88 -3.74
CA LEU A 13 26.62 31.54 -4.09
C LEU A 13 26.42 31.38 -5.61
N ARG A 14 25.77 32.36 -6.26
CA ARG A 14 25.52 32.33 -7.70
C ARG A 14 26.80 32.34 -8.52
N ARG A 15 27.79 33.13 -8.08
CA ARG A 15 29.07 33.24 -8.75
C ARG A 15 30.01 32.07 -8.44
N PHE A 16 29.92 31.54 -7.24
CA PHE A 16 30.70 30.39 -6.77
C PHE A 16 30.30 29.10 -7.52
N ASN A 17 29.05 28.92 -7.87
CA ASN A 17 28.58 27.82 -8.68
C ASN A 17 28.89 27.99 -10.19
N ALA A 18 29.04 29.22 -10.66
CA ALA A 18 29.37 29.52 -12.07
C ALA A 18 30.88 29.48 -12.38
N ALA A 19 31.74 29.65 -11.37
CA ALA A 19 33.19 29.84 -11.54
C ALA A 19 34.01 28.56 -11.33
N ASP A 20 33.49 27.39 -11.71
CA ASP A 20 34.24 26.13 -11.63
C ASP A 20 35.17 25.95 -12.82
N THR A 21 36.40 26.50 -12.71
CA THR A 21 37.41 26.46 -13.76
C THR A 21 38.00 25.07 -14.01
N LYS A 22 37.82 24.11 -13.11
CA LYS A 22 38.35 22.72 -13.19
C LYS A 22 37.28 21.64 -13.40
N GLY A 23 35.98 22.00 -13.45
CA GLY A 23 34.87 21.10 -13.75
C GLY A 23 34.58 19.98 -12.70
N ARG A 24 35.45 19.82 -11.71
CA ARG A 24 35.33 18.71 -10.71
C ARG A 24 34.26 18.94 -9.67
N SER A 25 34.05 20.19 -9.25
CA SER A 25 33.04 20.54 -8.25
C SER A 25 31.61 20.44 -8.82
N ALA A 26 31.46 20.76 -10.13
CA ALA A 26 30.18 20.62 -10.82
C ALA A 26 29.71 19.16 -10.90
N VAL A 27 30.63 18.23 -11.19
CA VAL A 27 30.32 16.79 -11.24
C VAL A 27 29.85 16.27 -9.85
N THR A 28 30.56 16.67 -8.79
CA THR A 28 30.17 16.28 -7.42
C THR A 28 28.80 16.86 -7.03
N GLY A 29 28.50 18.11 -7.44
CA GLY A 29 27.18 18.73 -7.22
C GLY A 29 26.06 18.01 -7.96
N ILE A 30 26.26 17.70 -9.25
CA ILE A 30 25.30 16.97 -10.07
C ILE A 30 25.06 15.56 -9.49
N LEU A 31 26.10 14.86 -9.09
CA LEU A 31 25.98 13.52 -8.50
C LEU A 31 25.20 13.55 -7.17
N SER A 32 25.38 14.60 -6.37
CA SER A 32 24.62 14.81 -5.14
C SER A 32 23.14 15.09 -5.42
N VAL A 33 22.83 15.94 -6.43
CA VAL A 33 21.45 16.21 -6.87
C VAL A 33 20.79 14.94 -7.38
N LEU A 34 21.48 14.15 -8.20
CA LEU A 34 20.97 12.88 -8.72
C LEU A 34 20.73 11.86 -7.62
N GLY A 35 21.63 11.79 -6.62
CA GLY A 35 21.46 10.89 -5.46
C GLY A 35 20.22 11.21 -4.63
N ILE A 36 19.97 12.52 -4.38
CA ILE A 36 18.75 12.97 -3.69
C ILE A 36 17.52 12.71 -4.56
N ALA A 37 17.58 13.06 -5.83
CA ALA A 37 16.47 12.86 -6.76
C ALA A 37 16.08 11.38 -6.83
N PHE A 38 17.05 10.49 -6.97
CA PHE A 38 16.81 9.05 -6.96
C PHE A 38 16.18 8.57 -5.65
N GLY A 39 16.74 8.98 -4.50
CA GLY A 39 16.21 8.62 -3.18
C GLY A 39 14.76 9.06 -3.00
N VAL A 40 14.46 10.32 -3.31
CA VAL A 40 13.09 10.88 -3.22
C VAL A 40 12.14 10.18 -4.20
N THR A 41 12.58 9.92 -5.45
CA THR A 41 11.79 9.18 -6.45
C THR A 41 11.40 7.81 -5.94
N VAL A 42 12.38 7.02 -5.51
CA VAL A 42 12.15 5.65 -5.03
C VAL A 42 11.20 5.63 -3.85
N LEU A 43 11.36 6.57 -2.90
CA LEU A 43 10.49 6.65 -1.73
C LEU A 43 9.06 7.00 -2.08
N ILE A 44 8.84 7.97 -2.99
CA ILE A 44 7.49 8.34 -3.43
C ILE A 44 6.81 7.15 -4.11
N VAL A 45 7.52 6.44 -4.99
CA VAL A 45 6.98 5.27 -5.70
C VAL A 45 6.63 4.16 -4.71
N ILE A 46 7.52 3.80 -3.78
CA ILE A 46 7.27 2.77 -2.79
C ILE A 46 6.06 3.12 -1.93
N LEU A 47 5.99 4.34 -1.39
CA LEU A 47 4.87 4.76 -0.55
C LEU A 47 3.55 4.78 -1.34
N ALA A 48 3.57 5.27 -2.58
CA ALA A 48 2.38 5.35 -3.42
C ALA A 48 1.80 3.96 -3.76
N VAL A 49 2.66 3.01 -4.10
CA VAL A 49 2.28 1.61 -4.37
C VAL A 49 1.76 0.94 -3.09
N MET A 50 2.50 1.08 -1.99
CA MET A 50 2.12 0.49 -0.71
C MET A 50 0.77 0.99 -0.19
N ASN A 51 0.56 2.30 -0.22
CA ASN A 51 -0.72 2.90 0.14
C ASN A 51 -1.86 2.43 -0.79
N GLY A 52 -1.55 2.23 -2.07
CA GLY A 52 -2.49 1.68 -3.04
C GLY A 52 -2.94 0.27 -2.66
N PHE A 53 -2.01 -0.62 -2.38
CA PHE A 53 -2.32 -1.99 -1.93
C PHE A 53 -3.10 -2.02 -0.63
N GLN A 54 -2.62 -1.30 0.40
CA GLN A 54 -3.30 -1.25 1.68
C GLN A 54 -4.75 -0.79 1.54
N ARG A 55 -4.99 0.27 0.75
CA ARG A 55 -6.34 0.78 0.54
C ARG A 55 -7.21 -0.18 -0.26
N SER A 56 -6.68 -0.79 -1.31
CA SER A 56 -7.40 -1.78 -2.11
C SER A 56 -7.83 -2.97 -1.27
N PHE A 57 -6.95 -3.51 -0.43
CA PHE A 57 -7.29 -4.62 0.46
C PHE A 57 -8.33 -4.23 1.51
N ILE A 58 -8.17 -3.07 2.15
CA ILE A 58 -9.15 -2.56 3.12
C ILE A 58 -10.51 -2.41 2.45
N ASP A 59 -10.57 -1.78 1.27
CA ASP A 59 -11.83 -1.56 0.56
C ASP A 59 -12.49 -2.91 0.19
N THR A 60 -11.73 -3.90 -0.30
CA THR A 60 -12.25 -5.24 -0.61
C THR A 60 -12.77 -5.97 0.63
N ILE A 61 -12.02 -5.93 1.74
CA ILE A 61 -12.44 -6.54 3.01
C ILE A 61 -13.74 -5.90 3.51
N LEU A 62 -13.84 -4.57 3.47
CA LEU A 62 -15.02 -3.84 3.90
C LEU A 62 -16.25 -4.09 3.01
N GLN A 63 -16.03 -4.30 1.71
CA GLN A 63 -17.12 -4.52 0.77
C GLN A 63 -17.61 -5.97 0.74
N VAL A 64 -16.78 -6.95 1.03
CA VAL A 64 -17.13 -8.37 0.86
C VAL A 64 -17.20 -9.12 2.18
N SER A 65 -16.21 -8.96 3.07
CA SER A 65 -16.12 -9.83 4.24
C SER A 65 -16.55 -9.20 5.56
N SER A 66 -16.41 -7.89 5.79
CA SER A 66 -16.65 -7.36 7.14
C SER A 66 -17.71 -6.27 7.28
N ALA A 67 -17.98 -5.45 6.26
CA ALA A 67 -18.75 -4.21 6.34
C ALA A 67 -18.12 -3.12 7.25
N HIS A 68 -18.76 -1.94 7.38
CA HIS A 68 -18.24 -0.85 8.20
C HIS A 68 -18.55 -1.00 9.69
N VAL A 69 -19.71 -1.56 10.01
CA VAL A 69 -20.12 -1.94 11.35
C VAL A 69 -20.80 -3.29 11.27
N GLN A 70 -20.51 -4.16 12.23
CA GLN A 70 -21.21 -5.41 12.43
C GLN A 70 -22.06 -5.33 13.70
N LEU A 71 -23.31 -5.78 13.58
CA LEU A 71 -24.25 -5.88 14.68
C LEU A 71 -24.55 -7.36 14.94
N TYR A 72 -24.63 -7.75 16.20
CA TYR A 72 -24.95 -9.11 16.61
C TYR A 72 -26.16 -9.10 17.52
N GLY A 73 -27.16 -9.88 17.18
CA GLY A 73 -28.39 -9.95 17.96
C GLY A 73 -29.45 -10.86 17.37
N SER A 74 -30.64 -10.86 17.98
CA SER A 74 -31.80 -11.60 17.44
C SER A 74 -32.33 -10.91 16.16
N ALA A 75 -33.02 -11.69 15.32
CA ALA A 75 -33.60 -11.18 14.06
C ALA A 75 -34.49 -9.95 14.29
N ASP A 76 -35.34 -9.96 15.33
CA ASP A 76 -36.26 -8.87 15.68
C ASP A 76 -35.53 -7.57 16.04
N MET A 77 -34.40 -7.67 16.79
CA MET A 77 -33.58 -6.50 17.15
C MET A 77 -32.86 -5.93 15.93
N LEU A 78 -32.33 -6.79 15.06
CA LEU A 78 -31.65 -6.37 13.86
C LEU A 78 -32.61 -5.68 12.87
N GLU A 79 -33.84 -6.14 12.77
CA GLU A 79 -34.86 -5.52 11.94
C GLU A 79 -35.26 -4.12 12.46
N LYS A 80 -35.38 -3.97 13.80
CA LYS A 80 -35.59 -2.65 14.43
C LYS A 80 -34.41 -1.70 14.18
N ALA A 81 -33.18 -2.19 14.28
CA ALA A 81 -31.98 -1.41 13.98
C ALA A 81 -31.93 -0.99 12.49
N LYS A 82 -32.34 -1.87 11.56
CA LYS A 82 -32.50 -1.55 10.14
C LYS A 82 -33.50 -0.42 9.91
N ALA A 83 -34.66 -0.47 10.60
CA ALA A 83 -35.69 0.56 10.50
C ALA A 83 -35.25 1.93 11.02
N ALA A 84 -34.30 1.98 11.96
CA ALA A 84 -33.76 3.23 12.50
C ALA A 84 -32.93 4.02 11.46
N GLY A 85 -32.46 3.37 10.39
CA GLY A 85 -31.79 4.02 9.26
C GLY A 85 -30.35 4.47 9.55
N GLY A 86 -29.86 5.45 8.80
CA GLY A 86 -28.50 6.00 8.96
C GLY A 86 -27.40 5.21 8.25
N CYS A 87 -27.77 4.21 7.44
CA CYS A 87 -26.84 3.37 6.67
C CYS A 87 -27.15 3.38 5.18
N GLN A 88 -26.14 3.11 4.37
CA GLN A 88 -26.26 2.97 2.91
C GLN A 88 -26.78 1.59 2.52
N SER A 89 -26.27 0.55 3.19
CA SER A 89 -26.67 -0.84 3.00
C SER A 89 -26.74 -1.54 4.35
N PHE A 90 -27.74 -2.42 4.50
CA PHE A 90 -27.96 -3.23 5.70
C PHE A 90 -28.48 -4.61 5.26
N TYR A 91 -27.73 -5.66 5.56
CA TYR A 91 -28.20 -7.03 5.35
C TYR A 91 -27.78 -7.93 6.49
N VAL A 92 -28.63 -8.93 6.76
CA VAL A 92 -28.37 -9.96 7.76
C VAL A 92 -27.64 -11.11 7.08
N PHE A 93 -26.65 -11.66 7.75
CA PHE A 93 -25.88 -12.80 7.28
C PHE A 93 -25.54 -13.74 8.44
N SER A 94 -25.18 -14.97 8.11
CA SER A 94 -24.55 -15.90 9.03
C SER A 94 -23.27 -16.47 8.42
N GLU A 95 -22.31 -16.79 9.26
CA GLU A 95 -21.03 -17.39 8.85
C GLU A 95 -20.79 -18.68 9.63
N THR A 96 -20.35 -19.70 8.91
CA THR A 96 -19.96 -20.98 9.48
C THR A 96 -18.69 -21.47 8.82
N GLN A 97 -17.76 -21.98 9.60
CA GLN A 97 -16.58 -22.65 9.06
C GLN A 97 -16.93 -24.09 8.70
N THR A 98 -16.49 -24.51 7.51
CA THR A 98 -16.75 -25.84 6.97
C THR A 98 -15.52 -26.39 6.26
N VAL A 99 -15.51 -27.68 5.98
CA VAL A 99 -14.59 -28.31 5.05
C VAL A 99 -15.38 -28.73 3.81
N MET A 100 -14.98 -28.21 2.67
CA MET A 100 -15.59 -28.53 1.38
C MET A 100 -14.78 -29.59 0.66
N GLN A 101 -15.46 -30.56 0.06
CA GLN A 101 -14.85 -31.57 -0.79
C GLN A 101 -15.31 -31.39 -2.23
N GLY A 102 -14.34 -31.24 -3.12
CA GLY A 102 -14.56 -31.16 -4.56
C GLY A 102 -14.18 -32.47 -5.27
N HIS A 103 -13.84 -32.35 -6.53
CA HIS A 103 -13.45 -33.49 -7.36
C HIS A 103 -12.15 -34.15 -6.85
N PHE A 104 -12.02 -35.44 -7.14
CA PHE A 104 -10.85 -36.25 -6.75
C PHE A 104 -10.58 -36.32 -5.24
N GLY A 105 -11.63 -36.09 -4.40
CA GLY A 105 -11.50 -36.09 -2.95
C GLY A 105 -10.68 -34.92 -2.38
N ARG A 106 -10.47 -33.85 -3.15
CA ARG A 106 -9.78 -32.66 -2.68
C ARG A 106 -10.61 -31.93 -1.63
N GLN A 107 -10.02 -31.68 -0.48
CA GLN A 107 -10.68 -31.01 0.65
C GLN A 107 -10.00 -29.68 0.93
N GLN A 108 -10.82 -28.67 1.20
CA GLN A 108 -10.36 -27.33 1.59
C GLN A 108 -11.23 -26.76 2.71
N PRO A 109 -10.63 -26.12 3.73
CA PRO A 109 -11.39 -25.35 4.69
C PRO A 109 -11.97 -24.12 4.00
N ALA A 110 -13.22 -23.81 4.32
CA ALA A 110 -13.94 -22.68 3.75
C ALA A 110 -14.82 -21.99 4.78
N VAL A 111 -15.08 -20.71 4.56
CA VAL A 111 -16.07 -19.92 5.29
C VAL A 111 -17.33 -19.87 4.44
N LEU A 112 -18.36 -20.55 4.92
CA LEU A 112 -19.67 -20.58 4.30
C LEU A 112 -20.47 -19.37 4.82
N ARG A 113 -20.75 -18.42 3.94
CA ARG A 113 -21.48 -17.19 4.27
C ARG A 113 -22.88 -17.23 3.65
N ALA A 114 -23.89 -17.32 4.51
CA ALA A 114 -25.28 -17.23 4.09
C ALA A 114 -25.71 -15.77 4.02
N VAL A 115 -26.15 -15.34 2.83
CA VAL A 115 -26.51 -13.95 2.52
C VAL A 115 -27.89 -13.90 1.84
N PRO A 116 -28.57 -12.74 1.88
CA PRO A 116 -29.79 -12.55 1.10
C PRO A 116 -29.55 -12.76 -0.40
N GLU A 117 -30.51 -13.36 -1.10
CA GLU A 117 -30.44 -13.54 -2.56
C GLU A 117 -30.30 -12.20 -3.31
N THR A 118 -30.84 -11.13 -2.69
CA THR A 118 -30.85 -9.77 -3.22
C THR A 118 -29.56 -8.99 -2.93
N ILE A 119 -28.53 -9.60 -2.34
CA ILE A 119 -27.31 -8.89 -1.88
C ILE A 119 -26.65 -8.01 -2.96
N LYS A 120 -26.65 -8.45 -4.22
CA LYS A 120 -26.10 -7.66 -5.33
C LYS A 120 -26.89 -6.39 -5.64
N THR A 121 -28.19 -6.37 -5.35
CA THR A 121 -29.05 -5.21 -5.53
C THR A 121 -29.07 -4.32 -4.30
N ASP A 122 -29.04 -4.92 -3.12
CA ASP A 122 -29.13 -4.22 -1.83
C ASP A 122 -27.80 -3.61 -1.39
N ASP A 123 -26.68 -4.13 -1.93
CA ASP A 123 -25.33 -3.69 -1.63
C ASP A 123 -24.53 -3.36 -2.91
N PRO A 124 -24.56 -2.11 -3.36
CA PRO A 124 -23.81 -1.67 -4.55
C PRO A 124 -22.30 -1.86 -4.42
N GLY A 125 -21.74 -1.75 -3.20
CA GLY A 125 -20.33 -1.95 -2.95
C GLY A 125 -19.90 -3.41 -3.13
N PHE A 126 -20.72 -4.34 -2.65
CA PHE A 126 -20.54 -5.77 -2.91
C PHE A 126 -20.62 -6.06 -4.43
N ALA A 127 -21.64 -5.54 -5.09
CA ALA A 127 -21.86 -5.76 -6.53
C ALA A 127 -20.71 -5.24 -7.40
N GLN A 128 -20.08 -4.12 -7.04
CA GLN A 128 -18.94 -3.56 -7.76
C GLN A 128 -17.63 -4.31 -7.52
N THR A 129 -17.47 -4.88 -6.33
CA THR A 129 -16.23 -5.56 -5.93
C THR A 129 -16.19 -7.00 -6.43
N VAL A 130 -17.35 -7.66 -6.52
CA VAL A 130 -17.44 -9.07 -6.91
C VAL A 130 -17.63 -9.22 -8.42
N THR A 131 -16.61 -9.74 -9.09
CA THR A 131 -16.65 -10.06 -10.52
C THR A 131 -16.96 -11.54 -10.71
N VAL A 132 -17.97 -11.87 -11.51
CA VAL A 132 -18.30 -13.25 -11.88
C VAL A 132 -17.36 -13.70 -13.00
N MET A 133 -16.60 -14.76 -12.76
CA MET A 133 -15.64 -15.32 -13.71
C MET A 133 -16.24 -16.44 -14.54
N GLU A 134 -17.12 -17.26 -13.92
CA GLU A 134 -17.79 -18.38 -14.56
C GLU A 134 -19.17 -18.58 -13.94
N GLY A 135 -20.16 -19.03 -14.73
CA GLY A 135 -21.54 -19.21 -14.26
C GLY A 135 -22.26 -17.89 -13.94
N THR A 136 -23.07 -17.90 -12.89
CA THR A 136 -23.86 -16.76 -12.42
C THR A 136 -23.78 -16.63 -10.91
N PHE A 137 -23.89 -15.40 -10.40
CA PHE A 137 -24.13 -15.18 -8.97
C PHE A 137 -25.64 -15.27 -8.71
N ASP A 138 -26.16 -16.47 -8.69
CA ASP A 138 -27.57 -16.75 -8.42
C ASP A 138 -27.70 -17.69 -7.21
N LEU A 139 -28.30 -17.19 -6.16
CA LEU A 139 -28.56 -17.91 -4.91
C LEU A 139 -30.03 -18.31 -4.75
N SER A 140 -30.87 -18.06 -5.76
CA SER A 140 -32.32 -18.39 -5.73
C SER A 140 -32.57 -19.91 -5.90
N VAL A 141 -31.61 -20.63 -6.47
CA VAL A 141 -31.70 -22.08 -6.62
C VAL A 141 -31.41 -22.74 -5.26
N PRO A 142 -32.29 -23.59 -4.74
CA PRO A 142 -32.04 -24.31 -3.50
C PRO A 142 -30.73 -25.11 -3.54
N GLN A 143 -29.98 -25.10 -2.46
CA GLN A 143 -28.67 -25.77 -2.35
C GLN A 143 -27.66 -25.35 -3.42
N SER A 144 -27.76 -24.12 -3.92
CA SER A 144 -26.73 -23.53 -4.75
C SER A 144 -25.67 -22.83 -3.91
N VAL A 145 -24.43 -22.85 -4.41
CA VAL A 145 -23.28 -22.19 -3.80
C VAL A 145 -22.51 -21.42 -4.86
N VAL A 146 -22.04 -20.23 -4.49
CA VAL A 146 -21.09 -19.46 -5.29
C VAL A 146 -19.75 -19.45 -4.61
N LEU A 147 -18.72 -19.93 -5.28
CA LEU A 147 -17.38 -20.10 -4.73
C LEU A 147 -16.43 -18.96 -5.14
N GLY A 148 -15.49 -18.64 -4.26
CA GLY A 148 -14.31 -17.88 -4.66
C GLY A 148 -13.50 -18.65 -5.72
N TYR A 149 -12.98 -17.95 -6.72
CA TYR A 149 -12.29 -18.55 -7.87
C TYR A 149 -11.10 -19.46 -7.45
N GLU A 150 -10.32 -19.03 -6.47
CA GLU A 150 -9.18 -19.81 -5.99
C GLU A 150 -9.62 -21.04 -5.18
N LEU A 151 -10.69 -20.91 -4.40
CA LEU A 151 -11.29 -22.04 -3.68
C LEU A 151 -11.75 -23.11 -4.66
N ALA A 152 -12.48 -22.72 -5.71
CA ALA A 152 -12.93 -23.62 -6.76
C ALA A 152 -11.74 -24.30 -7.49
N ARG A 153 -10.69 -23.56 -7.78
CA ARG A 153 -9.45 -24.09 -8.38
C ARG A 153 -8.76 -25.12 -7.48
N MET A 154 -8.70 -24.86 -6.16
CA MET A 154 -8.12 -25.79 -5.20
C MET A 154 -8.96 -27.08 -5.06
N LEU A 155 -10.30 -26.94 -5.12
CA LEU A 155 -11.24 -28.05 -5.11
C LEU A 155 -11.34 -28.78 -6.48
N SER A 156 -10.78 -28.18 -7.56
CA SER A 156 -10.88 -28.64 -8.94
C SER A 156 -12.32 -28.76 -9.45
N VAL A 157 -13.13 -27.73 -9.16
CA VAL A 157 -14.54 -27.64 -9.58
C VAL A 157 -14.78 -26.41 -10.44
N SER A 158 -15.75 -26.49 -11.33
CA SER A 158 -16.24 -25.45 -12.23
C SER A 158 -17.73 -25.16 -11.98
N ALA A 159 -18.25 -24.12 -12.60
CA ALA A 159 -19.69 -23.85 -12.53
C ALA A 159 -20.50 -25.00 -13.14
N GLY A 160 -21.53 -25.44 -12.43
CA GLY A 160 -22.35 -26.61 -12.77
C GLY A 160 -21.95 -27.92 -12.12
N ASP A 161 -20.79 -27.96 -11.45
CA ASP A 161 -20.34 -29.13 -10.67
C ASP A 161 -21.03 -29.17 -9.29
N HIS A 162 -20.91 -30.31 -8.62
CA HIS A 162 -21.38 -30.50 -7.25
C HIS A 162 -20.20 -30.58 -6.28
N ILE A 163 -20.39 -30.02 -5.10
CA ILE A 163 -19.45 -30.12 -3.97
C ILE A 163 -20.16 -30.68 -2.74
N SER A 164 -19.43 -31.38 -1.89
CA SER A 164 -19.93 -31.89 -0.62
C SER A 164 -19.40 -31.07 0.55
N LEU A 165 -20.27 -30.77 1.51
CA LEU A 165 -19.89 -30.14 2.78
C LEU A 165 -19.68 -31.23 3.82
N LEU A 166 -18.43 -31.36 4.33
CA LEU A 166 -18.03 -32.49 5.19
C LEU A 166 -18.20 -32.23 6.69
N ALA A 167 -18.05 -30.97 7.12
CA ALA A 167 -18.18 -30.60 8.53
C ALA A 167 -18.71 -29.18 8.65
N LEU A 168 -19.63 -28.98 9.57
CA LEU A 168 -20.11 -27.66 9.98
C LEU A 168 -19.71 -27.47 11.44
N ALA A 169 -19.07 -26.34 11.76
CA ALA A 169 -18.77 -25.99 13.14
C ALA A 169 -20.12 -25.75 13.88
N GLY A 170 -20.58 -26.71 14.61
CA GLY A 170 -21.80 -26.64 15.42
C GLY A 170 -21.50 -26.46 16.90
N THR A 171 -22.47 -26.01 17.66
CA THR A 171 -22.47 -26.00 19.13
C THR A 171 -22.44 -27.44 19.67
N ALA A 172 -21.79 -27.62 20.82
CA ALA A 172 -21.40 -28.90 21.43
C ALA A 172 -22.52 -29.92 21.74
N ASP A 173 -23.77 -29.64 21.42
CA ASP A 173 -24.95 -30.46 21.80
C ASP A 173 -25.68 -31.15 20.63
N THR A 174 -25.22 -31.01 19.42
CA THR A 174 -25.82 -31.72 18.27
C THR A 174 -24.74 -32.48 17.53
N ASP A 175 -24.93 -33.81 17.44
CA ASP A 175 -24.19 -34.70 16.51
C ASP A 175 -24.49 -34.26 15.06
N ILE A 176 -23.83 -33.19 14.60
CA ILE A 176 -23.99 -32.70 13.24
C ILE A 176 -22.83 -33.22 12.40
N PHE A 177 -22.99 -34.46 11.98
CA PHE A 177 -22.49 -34.87 10.68
C PHE A 177 -23.71 -34.80 9.76
N PRO A 178 -23.86 -33.76 8.93
CA PRO A 178 -24.85 -33.85 7.87
C PRO A 178 -24.43 -34.99 6.98
N GLU A 179 -25.31 -35.93 6.72
CA GLU A 179 -25.22 -36.80 5.56
C GLU A 179 -24.90 -35.90 4.41
N ASP A 180 -23.76 -36.15 3.74
CA ASP A 180 -23.15 -35.37 2.62
C ASP A 180 -24.10 -34.36 2.00
N ALA A 181 -24.05 -33.12 2.50
CA ALA A 181 -24.87 -32.05 1.93
C ALA A 181 -24.20 -31.63 0.60
N GLU A 182 -24.77 -32.09 -0.50
CA GLU A 182 -24.33 -31.71 -1.83
C GLU A 182 -24.88 -30.34 -2.21
N CYS A 183 -24.02 -29.47 -2.68
CA CYS A 183 -24.38 -28.14 -3.22
C CYS A 183 -23.95 -28.03 -4.68
N LEU A 184 -24.84 -27.43 -5.50
CA LEU A 184 -24.55 -27.09 -6.89
C LEU A 184 -23.73 -25.79 -6.97
N VAL A 185 -22.62 -25.82 -7.64
CA VAL A 185 -21.78 -24.61 -7.90
C VAL A 185 -22.47 -23.76 -8.97
N ALA A 186 -23.19 -22.70 -8.56
CA ALA A 186 -23.90 -21.81 -9.48
C ALA A 186 -22.93 -20.87 -10.22
N GLY A 187 -21.80 -20.50 -9.61
CA GLY A 187 -20.82 -19.64 -10.25
C GLY A 187 -19.55 -19.45 -9.43
N LEU A 188 -18.56 -18.89 -10.08
CA LEU A 188 -17.25 -18.59 -9.53
C LEU A 188 -17.03 -17.08 -9.54
N ILE A 189 -16.56 -16.54 -8.42
CA ILE A 189 -16.33 -15.10 -8.25
C ILE A 189 -14.89 -14.78 -7.93
N LYS A 190 -14.47 -13.59 -8.36
CA LYS A 190 -13.16 -13.01 -8.05
C LYS A 190 -13.36 -11.63 -7.44
N THR A 191 -12.74 -11.40 -6.28
CA THR A 191 -12.73 -10.09 -5.59
C THR A 191 -11.41 -9.35 -5.78
N GLY A 192 -10.38 -10.04 -6.27
CA GLY A 192 -9.01 -9.53 -6.36
C GLY A 192 -8.23 -9.60 -5.05
N TYR A 193 -8.80 -10.18 -3.99
CA TYR A 193 -8.11 -10.44 -2.73
C TYR A 193 -8.04 -11.94 -2.46
N TYR A 194 -6.84 -12.50 -2.56
CA TYR A 194 -6.61 -13.95 -2.47
C TYR A 194 -7.22 -14.60 -1.24
N ALA A 195 -7.14 -13.96 -0.06
CA ALA A 195 -7.66 -14.54 1.18
C ALA A 195 -9.18 -14.72 1.16
N ILE A 196 -9.92 -13.84 0.47
CA ILE A 196 -11.37 -14.00 0.28
C ILE A 196 -11.62 -15.05 -0.79
N ASP A 197 -10.99 -14.94 -1.95
CA ASP A 197 -11.24 -15.80 -3.11
C ASP A 197 -10.81 -17.27 -2.88
N SER A 198 -9.93 -17.51 -1.90
CA SER A 198 -9.47 -18.86 -1.51
C SER A 198 -10.25 -19.49 -0.36
N ALA A 199 -11.07 -18.71 0.36
CA ALA A 199 -11.71 -19.19 1.58
C ALA A 199 -13.23 -19.03 1.60
N PHE A 200 -13.81 -18.08 0.85
CA PHE A 200 -15.24 -17.78 0.97
C PHE A 200 -16.09 -18.54 -0.04
N ALA A 201 -17.24 -18.99 0.45
CA ALA A 201 -18.34 -19.55 -0.33
C ALA A 201 -19.65 -18.88 0.12
N PHE A 202 -20.48 -18.53 -0.83
CA PHE A 202 -21.73 -17.80 -0.60
C PHE A 202 -22.92 -18.70 -0.91
N ILE A 203 -23.89 -18.74 0.01
CA ILE A 203 -25.16 -19.47 -0.11
C ILE A 203 -26.32 -18.54 0.21
N SER A 204 -27.54 -18.93 -0.11
CA SER A 204 -28.72 -18.18 0.33
C SER A 204 -28.96 -18.35 1.83
N THR A 205 -29.60 -17.36 2.45
CA THR A 205 -30.01 -17.44 3.87
C THR A 205 -30.85 -18.69 4.13
N GLN A 206 -31.76 -19.05 3.20
CA GLN A 206 -32.58 -20.23 3.30
C GLN A 206 -31.75 -21.52 3.29
N THR A 207 -30.81 -21.65 2.38
CA THR A 207 -29.88 -22.79 2.32
C THR A 207 -29.03 -22.85 3.60
N GLY A 208 -28.58 -21.69 4.12
CA GLY A 208 -27.84 -21.61 5.38
C GLY A 208 -28.64 -22.12 6.59
N GLU A 209 -29.91 -21.74 6.69
CA GLU A 209 -30.80 -22.27 7.77
C GLU A 209 -31.03 -23.76 7.63
N GLN A 210 -31.14 -24.30 6.43
CA GLN A 210 -31.30 -25.73 6.18
C GLN A 210 -30.08 -26.56 6.56
N LEU A 211 -28.87 -26.03 6.25
CA LEU A 211 -27.60 -26.73 6.45
C LEU A 211 -27.06 -26.59 7.87
N CYS A 212 -27.17 -25.38 8.44
CA CYS A 212 -26.55 -25.04 9.74
C CYS A 212 -27.58 -24.93 10.90
N GLY A 213 -28.89 -25.09 10.60
CA GLY A 213 -29.95 -24.80 11.56
C GLY A 213 -30.20 -23.31 11.77
N LYS A 214 -31.28 -22.99 12.51
CA LYS A 214 -31.55 -21.59 12.86
C LYS A 214 -30.61 -21.14 13.96
N GLN A 215 -29.81 -20.13 13.67
CA GLN A 215 -28.96 -19.49 14.66
C GLN A 215 -29.74 -18.49 15.49
N GLU A 216 -29.61 -18.55 16.81
CA GLU A 216 -30.27 -17.62 17.75
C GLU A 216 -29.68 -16.20 17.63
N VAL A 217 -28.40 -16.10 17.37
CA VAL A 217 -27.68 -14.83 17.17
C VAL A 217 -27.25 -14.71 15.71
N LEU A 218 -27.82 -13.75 15.03
CA LEU A 218 -27.49 -13.41 13.66
C LEU A 218 -26.51 -12.22 13.62
N SER A 219 -25.77 -12.12 12.55
CA SER A 219 -24.91 -10.99 12.26
C SER A 219 -25.56 -10.08 11.21
N ALA A 220 -25.49 -8.78 11.40
CA ALA A 220 -25.86 -7.83 10.35
C ALA A 220 -24.68 -6.99 9.92
N ALA A 221 -24.53 -6.88 8.63
CA ALA A 221 -23.54 -6.03 7.96
C ALA A 221 -24.14 -4.66 7.70
N VAL A 222 -23.51 -3.61 8.22
CA VAL A 222 -23.93 -2.23 8.04
C VAL A 222 -22.85 -1.48 7.27
N LYS A 223 -23.21 -0.90 6.13
CA LYS A 223 -22.35 -0.03 5.36
C LYS A 223 -22.82 1.41 5.45
N LEU A 224 -21.92 2.29 5.82
CA LEU A 224 -22.15 3.72 5.95
C LEU A 224 -21.69 4.43 4.68
N THR A 225 -22.27 5.57 4.38
CA THR A 225 -21.80 6.43 3.27
C THR A 225 -20.35 6.88 3.47
N ASN A 226 -19.96 7.13 4.74
CA ASN A 226 -18.60 7.42 5.12
C ASN A 226 -18.08 6.31 6.07
N PRO A 227 -17.12 5.47 5.65
CA PRO A 227 -16.55 4.41 6.49
C PRO A 227 -15.91 4.93 7.79
N GLU A 228 -15.49 6.19 7.81
CA GLU A 228 -14.85 6.81 8.98
C GLU A 228 -15.83 7.30 10.04
N ALA A 229 -17.13 7.31 9.72
CA ALA A 229 -18.19 7.69 10.66
C ALA A 229 -18.68 6.52 11.54
N ASP A 230 -17.96 5.41 11.53
CA ASP A 230 -18.27 4.21 12.31
C ASP A 230 -18.45 4.49 13.81
N GLY A 231 -17.60 5.34 14.40
CA GLY A 231 -17.70 5.71 15.82
C GLY A 231 -18.99 6.44 16.16
N VAL A 232 -19.49 7.31 15.28
CA VAL A 232 -20.75 8.04 15.48
C VAL A 232 -21.93 7.05 15.42
N TYR A 233 -21.91 6.16 14.43
CA TYR A 233 -22.94 5.13 14.28
C TYR A 233 -22.96 4.14 15.45
N LEU A 234 -21.80 3.72 15.94
CA LEU A 234 -21.68 2.88 17.13
C LEU A 234 -22.28 3.54 18.36
N SER A 235 -22.02 4.83 18.59
CA SER A 235 -22.62 5.59 19.70
C SER A 235 -24.12 5.65 19.57
N PHE A 236 -24.64 5.89 18.37
CA PHE A 236 -26.08 5.90 18.09
C PHE A 236 -26.74 4.55 18.41
N ILE A 237 -26.15 3.45 17.94
CA ILE A 237 -26.68 2.08 18.20
C ILE A 237 -26.62 1.74 19.68
N SER A 238 -25.52 2.02 20.37
CA SER A 238 -25.38 1.72 21.80
C SER A 238 -26.35 2.51 22.69
N GLU A 239 -26.74 3.71 22.27
CA GLU A 239 -27.73 4.53 23.00
C GLU A 239 -29.17 4.05 22.78
N HIS A 240 -29.53 3.65 21.55
CA HIS A 240 -30.90 3.28 21.20
C HIS A 240 -31.18 1.79 21.33
N PHE A 241 -30.16 0.94 21.22
CA PHE A 241 -30.25 -0.52 21.25
C PHE A 241 -29.15 -1.13 22.14
N PRO A 242 -29.18 -0.93 23.47
CA PRO A 242 -28.12 -1.35 24.39
C PRO A 242 -27.87 -2.87 24.43
N ASP A 243 -28.86 -3.66 24.04
CA ASP A 243 -28.75 -5.12 23.99
C ASP A 243 -28.09 -5.65 22.70
N LEU A 244 -27.87 -4.80 21.70
CA LEU A 244 -27.18 -5.18 20.50
C LEU A 244 -25.65 -5.02 20.68
N LYS A 245 -24.94 -6.12 20.55
CA LYS A 245 -23.47 -6.06 20.45
C LYS A 245 -23.09 -5.46 19.09
N CYS A 246 -22.30 -4.40 19.09
CA CYS A 246 -21.84 -3.74 17.88
C CYS A 246 -20.32 -3.62 17.86
N GLU A 247 -19.74 -3.86 16.69
CA GLU A 247 -18.30 -3.81 16.49
C GLU A 247 -17.96 -3.00 15.23
N SER A 248 -16.97 -2.11 15.36
CA SER A 248 -16.38 -1.40 14.21
C SER A 248 -15.52 -2.34 13.38
N TRP A 249 -15.45 -2.09 12.08
CA TRP A 249 -14.52 -2.75 11.17
C TRP A 249 -13.06 -2.73 11.67
N ARG A 250 -12.66 -1.68 12.41
CA ARG A 250 -11.32 -1.56 12.98
C ARG A 250 -11.10 -2.55 14.12
N THR A 251 -12.13 -2.81 14.92
CA THR A 251 -12.09 -3.76 16.05
C THR A 251 -12.18 -5.18 15.54
N TYR A 252 -13.12 -5.46 14.64
CA TYR A 252 -13.30 -6.78 14.05
C TYR A 252 -12.04 -7.25 13.31
N ASN A 253 -11.43 -6.38 12.51
CA ASN A 253 -10.21 -6.70 11.76
C ASN A 253 -8.92 -6.25 12.48
N HIS A 254 -8.91 -6.17 13.82
CA HIS A 254 -7.77 -5.62 14.58
C HIS A 254 -6.43 -6.32 14.29
N ALA A 255 -6.45 -7.62 14.05
CA ALA A 255 -5.25 -8.40 13.72
C ALA A 255 -4.67 -7.95 12.37
N PHE A 256 -5.52 -7.77 11.34
CA PHE A 256 -5.12 -7.29 10.03
C PHE A 256 -4.56 -5.86 10.11
N PHE A 257 -5.28 -4.95 10.79
CA PHE A 257 -4.79 -3.57 10.98
C PHE A 257 -3.53 -3.49 11.85
N GLY A 258 -3.37 -4.42 12.78
CA GLY A 258 -2.14 -4.60 13.55
C GLY A 258 -0.96 -4.91 12.63
N ALA A 259 -1.13 -5.88 11.73
CA ALA A 259 -0.12 -6.23 10.74
C ALA A 259 0.23 -5.05 9.80
N LEU A 260 -0.78 -4.34 9.26
CA LEU A 260 -0.57 -3.16 8.43
C LEU A 260 0.18 -2.04 9.16
N ARG A 261 -0.07 -1.86 10.47
CA ARG A 261 0.65 -0.87 11.29
C ARG A 261 2.12 -1.25 11.45
N VAL A 262 2.42 -2.52 11.72
CA VAL A 262 3.79 -3.02 11.80
C VAL A 262 4.50 -2.84 10.46
N GLU A 263 3.85 -3.19 9.37
CA GLU A 263 4.34 -3.01 8.02
C GLU A 263 4.66 -1.54 7.72
N LYS A 264 3.74 -0.61 8.02
CA LYS A 264 3.95 0.83 7.85
C LYS A 264 5.11 1.36 8.69
N ASN A 265 5.26 0.91 9.93
CA ASN A 265 6.39 1.28 10.79
C ASN A 265 7.73 0.75 10.22
N THR A 266 7.75 -0.47 9.69
CA THR A 266 8.94 -1.05 9.04
C THR A 266 9.31 -0.25 7.79
N MET A 267 8.32 0.16 6.98
CA MET A 267 8.55 1.02 5.83
C MET A 267 9.14 2.39 6.24
N PHE A 268 8.62 3.03 7.28
CA PHE A 268 9.20 4.27 7.79
C PHE A 268 10.65 4.07 8.28
N MET A 269 10.95 2.95 8.89
CA MET A 269 12.32 2.62 9.30
C MET A 269 13.25 2.47 8.08
N LEU A 270 12.82 1.78 7.03
CA LEU A 270 13.57 1.66 5.78
C LEU A 270 13.78 3.03 5.11
N VAL A 271 12.72 3.86 5.05
CA VAL A 271 12.79 5.23 4.55
C VAL A 271 13.84 6.02 5.33
N PHE A 272 13.81 5.97 6.65
CA PHE A 272 14.79 6.63 7.51
C PHE A 272 16.22 6.15 7.21
N LEU A 273 16.43 4.85 7.05
CA LEU A 273 17.74 4.28 6.71
C LEU A 273 18.27 4.79 5.36
N ILE A 274 17.41 4.86 4.34
CA ILE A 274 17.76 5.42 3.03
C ILE A 274 18.20 6.88 3.18
N PHE A 275 17.49 7.68 3.97
CA PHE A 275 17.88 9.07 4.23
C PHE A 275 19.20 9.20 4.97
N VAL A 276 19.51 8.30 5.89
CA VAL A 276 20.83 8.27 6.54
C VAL A 276 21.93 8.03 5.50
N VAL A 277 21.75 7.06 4.61
CA VAL A 277 22.70 6.77 3.52
C VAL A 277 22.87 7.98 2.59
N VAL A 278 21.78 8.61 2.17
CA VAL A 278 21.79 9.82 1.33
C VAL A 278 22.51 10.95 2.05
N THR A 279 22.23 11.17 3.34
CA THR A 279 22.88 12.20 4.17
C THR A 279 24.40 12.00 4.25
N VAL A 280 24.86 10.76 4.45
CA VAL A 280 26.29 10.42 4.46
C VAL A 280 26.96 10.67 3.11
N ASN A 281 26.28 10.32 2.02
CA ASN A 281 26.77 10.60 0.64
C ASN A 281 26.92 12.11 0.40
N ILE A 282 25.91 12.90 0.79
CA ILE A 282 25.95 14.36 0.66
C ILE A 282 27.07 14.93 1.53
N TYR A 283 27.20 14.47 2.77
CA TYR A 283 28.27 14.89 3.68
C TYR A 283 29.66 14.65 3.04
N ASN A 284 29.90 13.49 2.47
CA ASN A 284 31.17 13.16 1.81
C ASN A 284 31.42 14.03 0.58
N GLY A 285 30.39 14.27 -0.25
CA GLY A 285 30.47 15.16 -1.40
C GLY A 285 30.76 16.61 -1.00
N MET A 286 30.04 17.12 0.01
CA MET A 286 30.27 18.49 0.52
C MET A 286 31.64 18.64 1.17
N ARG A 287 32.08 17.64 1.94
CA ARG A 287 33.43 17.64 2.52
C ARG A 287 34.50 17.72 1.45
N ARG A 288 34.35 16.95 0.39
CA ARG A 288 35.27 16.99 -0.78
C ARG A 288 35.25 18.36 -1.45
N SER A 289 34.08 18.92 -1.74
CA SER A 289 33.90 20.23 -2.34
C SER A 289 34.57 21.35 -1.50
N ILE A 290 34.44 21.29 -0.16
CA ILE A 290 35.10 22.23 0.75
C ILE A 290 36.62 22.11 0.66
N TYR A 291 37.16 20.91 0.57
CA TYR A 291 38.61 20.70 0.43
C TYR A 291 39.16 21.19 -0.92
N GLU A 292 38.43 20.95 -2.00
CA GLU A 292 38.82 21.41 -3.37
C GLU A 292 38.83 22.95 -3.45
N ARG A 293 37.99 23.63 -2.65
CA ARG A 293 37.84 25.10 -2.64
C ARG A 293 38.56 25.79 -1.47
N ARG A 294 39.49 25.09 -0.80
CA ARG A 294 40.15 25.62 0.42
C ARG A 294 40.93 26.94 0.16
N GLU A 295 41.49 27.12 -1.03
CA GLU A 295 42.20 28.32 -1.43
C GLU A 295 41.26 29.53 -1.56
N GLU A 296 40.13 29.35 -2.26
CA GLU A 296 39.08 30.37 -2.39
C GLU A 296 38.50 30.78 -1.03
N ILE A 297 38.30 29.79 -0.13
CA ILE A 297 37.87 30.01 1.27
C ILE A 297 38.90 30.84 2.02
N SER A 298 40.20 30.55 1.84
CA SER A 298 41.30 31.27 2.53
C SER A 298 41.39 32.68 2.03
N VAL A 299 41.25 32.94 0.72
CA VAL A 299 41.22 34.29 0.13
C VAL A 299 40.03 35.10 0.66
N LEU A 300 38.83 34.52 0.71
CA LEU A 300 37.66 35.20 1.28
C LEU A 300 37.84 35.55 2.75
N ALA A 301 38.45 34.65 3.53
CA ALA A 301 38.77 34.90 4.94
C ALA A 301 39.81 36.00 5.11
N SER A 302 40.84 36.07 4.23
CA SER A 302 41.84 37.12 4.24
C SER A 302 41.29 38.50 3.84
N LEU A 303 40.24 38.54 3.03
CA LEU A 303 39.49 39.74 2.68
C LEU A 303 38.51 40.20 3.81
N GLY A 304 38.49 39.50 4.93
CA GLY A 304 37.70 39.87 6.12
C GLY A 304 36.32 39.19 6.22
N ALA A 305 36.02 38.20 5.39
CA ALA A 305 34.77 37.41 5.55
C ALA A 305 34.79 36.63 6.85
N ARG A 306 33.71 36.74 7.64
CA ARG A 306 33.56 35.97 8.88
C ARG A 306 33.36 34.49 8.57
N LYS A 307 33.97 33.62 9.37
CA LYS A 307 33.85 32.15 9.21
C LYS A 307 32.43 31.66 9.17
N GLU A 308 31.55 32.29 9.96
CA GLU A 308 30.12 31.97 10.00
C GLU A 308 29.40 32.28 8.68
N HIS A 309 29.81 33.36 7.97
CA HIS A 309 29.24 33.71 6.66
C HIS A 309 29.70 32.73 5.58
N ILE A 310 30.95 32.27 5.65
CA ILE A 310 31.47 31.24 4.73
C ILE A 310 30.76 29.91 4.99
N GLN A 311 30.56 29.55 6.27
CA GLN A 311 29.78 28.35 6.63
C GLN A 311 28.34 28.44 6.08
N ALA A 312 27.67 29.58 6.27
CA ALA A 312 26.32 29.81 5.77
C ALA A 312 26.23 29.68 4.24
N LEU A 313 27.28 30.05 3.49
CA LEU A 313 27.38 29.87 2.05
C LEU A 313 27.29 28.38 1.67
N PHE A 314 28.04 27.51 2.34
CA PHE A 314 28.02 26.07 2.06
C PHE A 314 26.70 25.41 2.51
N VAL A 315 26.08 25.87 3.60
CA VAL A 315 24.74 25.42 4.00
C VAL A 315 23.71 25.83 2.96
N ALA A 316 23.77 27.06 2.46
CA ALA A 316 22.88 27.53 1.39
C ALA A 316 23.10 26.73 0.09
N ASN A 317 24.34 26.34 -0.23
CA ASN A 317 24.62 25.47 -1.37
C ASN A 317 24.01 24.07 -1.16
N GLY A 318 24.13 23.49 0.04
CA GLY A 318 23.48 22.23 0.39
C GLY A 318 21.96 22.31 0.29
N PHE A 319 21.37 23.43 0.72
CA PHE A 319 19.94 23.68 0.58
C PHE A 319 19.51 23.72 -0.89
N THR A 320 20.27 24.40 -1.78
CA THR A 320 19.96 24.46 -3.21
C THR A 320 20.08 23.10 -3.87
N ILE A 321 21.11 22.32 -3.54
CA ILE A 321 21.28 20.93 -4.00
C ILE A 321 20.10 20.06 -3.54
N GLY A 322 19.72 20.17 -2.26
CA GLY A 322 18.58 19.47 -1.69
C GLY A 322 17.26 19.84 -2.36
N LEU A 323 17.02 21.13 -2.55
CA LEU A 323 15.81 21.65 -3.19
C LEU A 323 15.68 21.16 -4.64
N LEU A 324 16.75 21.29 -5.43
CA LEU A 324 16.77 20.84 -6.82
C LEU A 324 16.60 19.32 -6.91
N GLY A 325 17.36 18.55 -6.12
CA GLY A 325 17.28 17.10 -6.10
C GLY A 325 15.89 16.61 -5.68
N ALA A 326 15.36 17.15 -4.56
CA ALA A 326 14.03 16.78 -4.09
C ALA A 326 12.92 17.17 -5.07
N SER A 327 13.03 18.34 -5.75
CA SER A 327 12.03 18.76 -6.76
C SER A 327 12.06 17.85 -7.98
N ILE A 328 13.24 17.52 -8.49
CA ILE A 328 13.38 16.57 -9.62
C ILE A 328 12.85 15.19 -9.22
N GLY A 329 13.24 14.70 -8.03
CA GLY A 329 12.79 13.43 -7.52
C GLY A 329 11.27 13.37 -7.28
N LEU A 330 10.67 14.46 -6.81
CA LEU A 330 9.24 14.59 -6.65
C LEU A 330 8.51 14.49 -7.99
N VAL A 331 8.94 15.23 -9.01
CA VAL A 331 8.31 15.21 -10.33
C VAL A 331 8.42 13.82 -10.96
N ILE A 332 9.62 13.24 -10.96
CA ILE A 332 9.86 11.90 -11.52
C ILE A 332 9.09 10.86 -10.72
N GLY A 333 9.12 10.92 -9.38
CA GLY A 333 8.41 10.00 -8.50
C GLY A 333 6.91 10.01 -8.72
N LEU A 334 6.30 11.19 -8.85
CA LEU A 334 4.87 11.32 -9.15
C LEU A 334 4.51 10.78 -10.54
N LEU A 335 5.31 11.08 -11.56
CA LEU A 335 5.10 10.58 -12.92
C LEU A 335 5.20 9.05 -12.97
N LEU A 336 6.25 8.47 -12.37
CA LEU A 336 6.41 7.03 -12.30
C LEU A 336 5.29 6.36 -11.50
N SER A 337 4.86 6.97 -10.39
CA SER A 337 3.75 6.42 -9.59
C SER A 337 2.42 6.47 -10.35
N ALA A 338 2.15 7.55 -11.09
CA ALA A 338 0.90 7.68 -11.85
C ALA A 338 0.76 6.62 -12.96
N ASP A 339 1.88 6.28 -13.60
CA ASP A 339 1.93 5.34 -14.74
C ASP A 339 2.69 4.04 -14.42
N ILE A 340 2.70 3.61 -13.16
CA ILE A 340 3.51 2.48 -12.69
C ILE A 340 3.23 1.19 -13.50
N ASN A 341 1.98 0.93 -13.87
CA ASN A 341 1.63 -0.24 -14.67
C ASN A 341 2.26 -0.21 -16.06
N ARG A 342 2.38 0.96 -16.68
CA ARG A 342 3.12 1.11 -17.96
C ARG A 342 4.62 0.91 -17.78
N VAL A 343 5.16 1.35 -16.64
CA VAL A 343 6.58 1.12 -16.30
C VAL A 343 6.86 -0.38 -16.18
N PHE A 344 5.98 -1.14 -15.54
CA PHE A 344 6.10 -2.59 -15.47
C PHE A 344 5.96 -3.26 -16.84
N LEU A 345 5.02 -2.85 -17.67
CA LEU A 345 4.89 -3.35 -19.04
C LEU A 345 6.13 -3.06 -19.90
N LEU A 346 6.72 -1.88 -19.75
CA LEU A 346 7.98 -1.54 -20.41
C LEU A 346 9.14 -2.42 -19.90
N ALA A 347 9.23 -2.64 -18.59
CA ALA A 347 10.24 -3.52 -18.02
C ALA A 347 10.09 -4.95 -18.52
N GLU A 348 8.86 -5.47 -18.58
CA GLU A 348 8.53 -6.79 -19.13
C GLU A 348 8.93 -6.90 -20.61
N TYR A 349 8.60 -5.89 -21.42
CA TYR A 349 9.00 -5.83 -22.82
C TYR A 349 10.52 -5.86 -22.99
N LEU A 350 11.26 -5.07 -22.19
CA LEU A 350 12.73 -5.04 -22.24
C LEU A 350 13.33 -6.39 -21.85
N VAL A 351 12.82 -7.01 -20.77
CA VAL A 351 13.29 -8.34 -20.32
C VAL A 351 13.02 -9.39 -21.40
N ASN A 352 11.83 -9.41 -21.99
CA ASN A 352 11.49 -10.36 -23.05
C ASN A 352 12.35 -10.15 -24.30
N THR A 353 12.63 -8.90 -24.68
CA THR A 353 13.53 -8.58 -25.81
C THR A 353 14.95 -9.10 -25.54
N VAL A 354 15.45 -8.96 -24.29
CA VAL A 354 16.76 -9.51 -23.92
C VAL A 354 16.77 -11.04 -23.95
N ILE A 355 15.70 -11.69 -23.47
CA ILE A 355 15.54 -13.15 -23.51
C ILE A 355 15.51 -13.62 -24.97
N GLU A 356 14.76 -12.97 -25.84
CA GLU A 356 14.71 -13.30 -27.27
C GLU A 356 16.09 -13.15 -27.94
N ALA A 357 16.79 -12.05 -27.67
CA ALA A 357 18.14 -11.83 -28.17
C ALA A 357 19.11 -12.91 -27.67
N ALA A 358 19.00 -13.31 -26.39
CA ALA A 358 19.81 -14.38 -25.82
C ALA A 358 19.48 -15.76 -26.45
N ASN A 359 18.20 -16.04 -26.71
CA ASN A 359 17.76 -17.27 -27.37
C ASN A 359 18.35 -17.38 -28.79
N ILE A 360 18.37 -16.26 -29.54
CA ILE A 360 18.96 -16.20 -30.88
C ILE A 360 20.48 -16.41 -30.83
N LEU A 361 21.15 -15.79 -29.83
CA LEU A 361 22.61 -15.82 -29.74
C LEU A 361 23.15 -17.17 -29.25
N LEU A 362 22.43 -17.84 -28.35
CA LEU A 362 22.88 -19.05 -27.66
C LEU A 362 22.29 -20.34 -28.24
N GLU A 363 21.47 -20.26 -29.32
CA GLU A 363 20.73 -21.38 -29.91
C GLU A 363 19.97 -22.26 -28.89
N HIS A 364 19.62 -21.68 -27.75
CA HIS A 364 18.86 -22.33 -26.69
C HIS A 364 17.51 -21.66 -26.52
N THR A 365 16.47 -22.45 -26.35
CA THR A 365 15.13 -21.96 -25.99
C THR A 365 15.04 -21.76 -24.50
N PHE A 366 15.34 -20.56 -24.03
CA PHE A 366 14.91 -20.13 -22.69
C PHE A 366 13.40 -19.89 -22.69
N VAL A 367 12.79 -19.94 -21.51
CA VAL A 367 11.34 -19.75 -21.35
C VAL A 367 10.89 -18.46 -22.04
N SER A 368 10.07 -18.60 -23.08
CA SER A 368 9.46 -17.46 -23.77
C SER A 368 8.27 -16.94 -22.94
N GLY A 369 8.20 -15.60 -22.77
CA GLY A 369 7.05 -14.97 -22.14
C GLY A 369 7.21 -14.80 -20.62
N PHE A 370 8.24 -14.07 -20.19
CA PHE A 370 8.30 -13.56 -18.82
C PHE A 370 7.24 -12.50 -18.64
N SER A 371 6.31 -12.71 -17.70
CA SER A 371 5.36 -11.71 -17.25
C SER A 371 5.56 -11.45 -15.77
N ILE A 372 5.73 -10.16 -15.42
CA ILE A 372 5.88 -9.73 -14.02
C ILE A 372 4.59 -10.00 -13.25
N PHE A 373 3.44 -9.74 -13.87
CA PHE A 373 2.12 -9.97 -13.29
C PHE A 373 1.43 -11.18 -13.93
N SER A 374 2.12 -12.31 -13.97
CA SER A 374 1.47 -13.55 -14.41
C SER A 374 0.39 -13.95 -13.40
N PRO A 375 -0.87 -14.17 -13.83
CA PRO A 375 -1.93 -14.67 -12.96
C PRO A 375 -1.58 -15.98 -12.26
N LYS A 376 -0.57 -16.69 -12.78
CA LYS A 376 -0.06 -17.93 -12.21
C LYS A 376 0.76 -17.73 -10.93
N TYR A 377 1.42 -16.57 -10.78
CA TYR A 377 2.31 -16.26 -9.65
C TYR A 377 1.80 -15.12 -8.78
N PHE A 378 1.10 -14.17 -9.38
CA PHE A 378 0.57 -13.00 -8.66
C PHE A 378 -0.93 -12.89 -8.93
N TYR A 379 -1.70 -12.84 -7.86
CA TYR A 379 -3.17 -12.76 -7.89
C TYR A 379 -3.68 -11.33 -8.25
N ILE A 380 -2.83 -10.48 -8.78
CA ILE A 380 -3.08 -9.07 -9.00
C ILE A 380 -2.99 -8.77 -10.49
N ASP A 381 -4.06 -8.20 -11.05
CA ASP A 381 -4.14 -7.84 -12.46
C ASP A 381 -3.45 -6.49 -12.75
N SER A 382 -3.36 -5.61 -11.76
CA SER A 382 -2.71 -4.30 -11.86
C SER A 382 -2.26 -3.81 -10.49
N VAL A 383 -1.17 -3.06 -10.45
CA VAL A 383 -0.68 -2.45 -9.19
C VAL A 383 -1.56 -1.26 -8.84
N PRO A 384 -2.30 -1.32 -7.72
CA PRO A 384 -3.04 -0.16 -7.25
C PRO A 384 -2.08 0.90 -6.72
N VAL A 385 -2.32 2.16 -7.06
CA VAL A 385 -1.50 3.29 -6.61
C VAL A 385 -2.37 4.31 -5.91
N ARG A 386 -1.90 4.77 -4.75
CA ARG A 386 -2.56 5.86 -4.04
C ARG A 386 -1.54 6.82 -3.45
N ILE A 387 -1.65 8.08 -3.84
CA ILE A 387 -0.71 9.14 -3.45
C ILE A 387 -1.36 9.98 -2.36
N PHE A 388 -0.73 10.04 -1.18
CA PHE A 388 -1.13 10.95 -0.10
C PHE A 388 -0.21 12.17 -0.10
N PHE A 389 -0.80 13.35 -0.26
CA PHE A 389 -0.06 14.62 -0.31
C PHE A 389 0.82 14.84 0.92
N ASN A 390 0.34 14.50 2.10
CA ASN A 390 1.09 14.67 3.36
C ASN A 390 2.39 13.84 3.38
N GLU A 391 2.34 12.60 2.87
CA GLU A 391 3.51 11.72 2.83
C GLU A 391 4.53 12.20 1.79
N VAL A 392 4.06 12.57 0.60
CA VAL A 392 4.90 13.12 -0.48
C VAL A 392 5.57 14.41 -0.02
N PHE A 393 4.82 15.31 0.63
CA PHE A 393 5.36 16.54 1.17
C PHE A 393 6.40 16.31 2.27
N LEU A 394 6.17 15.33 3.14
CA LEU A 394 7.13 14.94 4.18
C LEU A 394 8.42 14.38 3.56
N VAL A 395 8.34 13.52 2.55
CA VAL A 395 9.50 13.00 1.82
C VAL A 395 10.29 14.13 1.15
N PHE A 396 9.60 15.06 0.50
CA PHE A 396 10.22 16.24 -0.10
C PHE A 396 10.96 17.10 0.93
N LEU A 397 10.31 17.44 2.04
CA LEU A 397 10.94 18.19 3.13
C LEU A 397 12.17 17.45 3.68
N PHE A 398 12.06 16.16 3.89
CA PHE A 398 13.16 15.35 4.38
C PHE A 398 14.36 15.38 3.41
N GLY A 399 14.13 15.31 2.10
CA GLY A 399 15.18 15.45 1.08
C GLY A 399 15.92 16.77 1.18
N VAL A 400 15.19 17.88 1.33
CA VAL A 400 15.76 19.22 1.48
C VAL A 400 16.52 19.38 2.81
N PHE A 401 15.91 18.92 3.91
CA PHE A 401 16.53 19.04 5.25
C PHE A 401 17.76 18.15 5.41
N SER A 402 17.75 16.92 4.89
CA SER A 402 18.91 16.03 4.96
C SER A 402 20.14 16.62 4.27
N ALA A 403 19.93 17.24 3.09
CA ALA A 403 21.00 17.92 2.36
C ALA A 403 21.54 19.14 3.13
N SER A 404 20.65 19.96 3.67
CA SER A 404 21.02 21.14 4.45
C SER A 404 21.77 20.76 5.73
N PHE A 405 21.32 19.70 6.40
CA PHE A 405 21.94 19.16 7.60
C PHE A 405 23.34 18.61 7.31
N ALA A 406 23.46 17.77 6.28
CA ALA A 406 24.75 17.22 5.85
C ALA A 406 25.76 18.33 5.50
N ALA A 407 25.30 19.35 4.76
CA ALA A 407 26.11 20.52 4.43
C ALA A 407 26.54 21.32 5.69
N SER A 408 25.64 21.48 6.66
CA SER A 408 25.93 22.16 7.91
C SER A 408 27.03 21.43 8.72
N VAL A 409 26.91 20.11 8.82
CA VAL A 409 27.91 19.29 9.52
C VAL A 409 29.27 19.32 8.80
N ALA A 410 29.27 19.20 7.46
CA ALA A 410 30.48 19.28 6.67
C ALA A 410 31.17 20.66 6.78
N ALA A 411 30.37 21.73 6.75
CA ALA A 411 30.87 23.12 6.79
C ALA A 411 31.48 23.49 8.16
N ARG A 412 31.17 22.78 9.26
CA ARG A 412 31.83 23.00 10.56
C ARG A 412 33.35 22.87 10.47
N LYS A 413 33.84 22.06 9.53
CA LYS A 413 35.28 21.90 9.32
C LYS A 413 35.97 23.15 8.78
N ILE A 414 35.25 24.08 8.16
CA ILE A 414 35.77 25.40 7.71
C ILE A 414 36.27 26.21 8.89
N LEU A 415 35.64 26.08 10.05
CA LEU A 415 36.04 26.80 11.28
C LEU A 415 37.48 26.44 11.75
N THR A 416 37.97 25.27 11.36
CA THR A 416 39.29 24.77 11.74
C THR A 416 40.40 25.17 10.78
N PHE A 417 40.09 25.72 9.60
CA PHE A 417 41.08 26.17 8.65
C PHE A 417 41.81 27.43 9.13
N LYS A 418 43.13 27.39 9.01
CA LYS A 418 44.01 28.55 9.27
C LYS A 418 44.46 29.12 7.88
N PRO A 419 43.98 30.28 7.48
CA PRO A 419 44.26 30.84 6.16
C PRO A 419 45.78 30.96 5.86
N ALA A 420 46.56 31.33 6.86
CA ALA A 420 48.01 31.48 6.74
C ALA A 420 48.75 30.16 6.43
N GLU A 421 48.23 29.02 6.90
CA GLU A 421 48.85 27.71 6.61
C GLU A 421 48.51 27.24 5.18
N VAL A 422 47.29 27.51 4.71
CA VAL A 422 46.83 27.12 3.37
C VAL A 422 47.53 27.90 2.28
N LEU A 423 47.73 29.21 2.49
CA LEU A 423 48.39 30.10 1.49
C LEU A 423 49.93 30.00 1.50
N ARG A 424 50.53 29.36 2.52
CA ARG A 424 52.00 29.23 2.64
C ARG A 424 52.54 27.95 1.99
N TYR A 425 51.71 26.94 1.79
CA TYR A 425 52.12 25.61 1.30
C TYR A 425 51.85 25.42 -0.22
N GLU A 426 51.91 26.48 -0.98
CA GLU A 426 52.26 26.50 -2.40
C GLU A 426 53.76 26.97 -2.53
#